data_73e1c830f57751137a414a0d3df66fc3
#
_entry.id   73e1c830f57751137a414a0d3df66fc3
#
_cell.length_a   1.000
_cell.length_b   1.000
_cell.length_c   1.000
_cell.angle_alpha   90.00
_cell.angle_beta   90.00
_cell.angle_gamma   90.00
#
_symmetry.space_group_name_H-M   'P 1'
#
loop_
_entity.id
_entity.type
_entity.pdbx_description
1 polymer ?
#
loop_
_entity_poly.entity_id
_entity_poly.type
_entity_poly.pdbx_seq_one_letter_code
_entity_poly.pdbx_strand_id
1 'polypeptide(L)'
;MKIGTIMVRVPRKVKKGKAFKVLSLTDHPMDTGLLKNPKTGKIIPKWIIDKVDIYYDKKIITTCNYGVAISADPFLAFYVKAGNKTAPLDFVMYDTKGNVYKKSISIRVA
;
A
#
# COMPACT_ATOMS: atom_id res chain seq x y z
N MET A 1 -8.32 -6.05 -12.12
CA MET A 1 -8.40 -4.87 -11.24
C MET A 1 -7.89 -3.64 -11.96
N LYS A 2 -8.34 -2.48 -11.54
CA LYS A 2 -7.89 -1.21 -12.07
C LYS A 2 -6.59 -0.80 -11.39
N ILE A 3 -5.64 -0.23 -12.14
CA ILE A 3 -4.38 0.28 -11.57
C ILE A 3 -4.68 1.27 -10.45
N GLY A 4 -4.01 1.11 -9.32
CA GLY A 4 -4.22 1.92 -8.13
C GLY A 4 -5.25 1.36 -7.17
N THR A 5 -5.86 0.22 -7.49
CA THR A 5 -6.74 -0.47 -6.55
C THR A 5 -5.92 -1.07 -5.43
N ILE A 6 -6.23 -0.71 -4.19
CA ILE A 6 -5.56 -1.22 -3.01
C ILE A 6 -6.51 -2.16 -2.29
N MET A 7 -6.13 -3.43 -2.17
CA MET A 7 -6.88 -4.40 -1.39
C MET A 7 -6.22 -4.57 -0.04
N VAL A 8 -7.01 -4.46 1.03
CA VAL A 8 -6.51 -4.55 2.40
C VAL A 8 -7.26 -5.66 3.12
N ARG A 9 -6.52 -6.53 3.79
CA ARG A 9 -7.09 -7.61 4.60
C ARG A 9 -6.65 -7.45 6.04
N VAL A 10 -7.62 -7.41 6.96
CA VAL A 10 -7.41 -7.29 8.39
C VAL A 10 -8.36 -8.27 9.11
N PRO A 11 -8.09 -8.60 10.38
CA PRO A 11 -9.05 -9.38 11.17
C PRO A 11 -10.39 -8.65 11.28
N ARG A 12 -11.47 -9.43 11.38
CA ARG A 12 -12.83 -8.89 11.50
C ARG A 12 -12.99 -8.02 12.75
N LYS A 13 -12.37 -8.44 13.85
CA LYS A 13 -12.31 -7.70 15.12
C LYS A 13 -10.94 -7.86 15.72
N VAL A 14 -10.44 -6.85 16.40
CA VAL A 14 -9.17 -6.89 17.10
C VAL A 14 -9.41 -6.57 18.57
N LYS A 15 -8.56 -7.10 19.44
CA LYS A 15 -8.64 -6.82 20.87
C LYS A 15 -7.85 -5.55 21.17
N LYS A 16 -8.43 -4.70 22.02
CA LYS A 16 -7.81 -3.50 22.53
C LYS A 16 -6.37 -3.79 23.00
N GLY A 17 -5.42 -3.00 22.51
CA GLY A 17 -4.03 -3.11 22.90
C GLY A 17 -3.26 -4.30 22.34
N LYS A 18 -3.87 -5.15 21.52
CA LYS A 18 -3.22 -6.29 20.90
C LYS A 18 -2.75 -5.99 19.50
N ALA A 19 -1.66 -6.60 19.07
CA ALA A 19 -1.17 -6.48 17.71
C ALA A 19 -2.05 -7.30 16.77
N PHE A 20 -2.30 -6.76 15.58
CA PHE A 20 -3.02 -7.47 14.53
C PHE A 20 -2.27 -7.33 13.21
N LYS A 21 -2.42 -8.34 12.35
CA LYS A 21 -1.73 -8.39 11.07
C LYS A 21 -2.55 -7.67 10.01
N VAL A 22 -1.85 -6.84 9.21
CA VAL A 22 -2.43 -6.14 8.08
C VAL A 22 -1.74 -6.62 6.82
N LEU A 23 -2.54 -7.00 5.81
CA LEU A 23 -2.06 -7.38 4.50
C LEU A 23 -2.62 -6.41 3.48
N SER A 24 -1.77 -5.93 2.57
CA SER A 24 -2.24 -5.10 1.46
C SER A 24 -1.63 -5.57 0.16
N LEU A 25 -2.44 -5.54 -0.90
CA LEU A 25 -2.02 -5.82 -2.26
C LEU A 25 -2.50 -4.68 -3.14
N THR A 26 -1.61 -4.08 -3.89
CA THR A 26 -1.92 -2.95 -4.76
C THR A 26 -1.75 -3.37 -6.21
N ASP A 27 -2.73 -3.04 -7.06
CA ASP A 27 -2.63 -3.29 -8.49
C ASP A 27 -1.81 -2.18 -9.13
N HIS A 28 -0.54 -2.47 -9.45
CA HIS A 28 0.38 -1.51 -10.05
C HIS A 28 1.46 -2.25 -10.83
N PRO A 29 1.81 -1.80 -12.06
CA PRO A 29 2.79 -2.50 -12.88
C PRO A 29 4.21 -2.45 -12.34
N MET A 30 4.58 -1.44 -11.56
CA MET A 30 5.93 -1.28 -11.00
C MET A 30 7.02 -1.39 -12.07
N ASP A 31 6.87 -0.61 -13.15
CA ASP A 31 7.83 -0.58 -14.25
C ASP A 31 9.13 0.10 -13.82
N THR A 32 10.25 -0.61 -13.92
CA THR A 32 11.53 -0.15 -13.39
C THR A 32 12.24 0.87 -14.27
N GLY A 33 11.85 1.00 -15.54
CA GLY A 33 12.57 1.81 -16.52
C GLY A 33 13.76 1.07 -17.14
N LEU A 34 13.93 -0.21 -16.83
CA LEU A 34 15.05 -1.03 -17.32
C LEU A 34 14.61 -2.03 -18.39
N LEU A 35 13.31 -2.15 -18.64
CA LEU A 35 12.75 -3.11 -19.58
C LEU A 35 12.41 -2.43 -20.90
N LYS A 36 12.56 -3.19 -22.00
CA LYS A 36 12.17 -2.73 -23.33
C LYS A 36 10.84 -3.34 -23.74
N ASN A 37 10.01 -2.54 -24.42
CA ASN A 37 8.80 -3.04 -25.05
C ASN A 37 9.19 -3.92 -26.23
N PRO A 38 8.84 -5.21 -26.28
CA PRO A 38 9.25 -6.11 -27.35
C PRO A 38 8.65 -5.74 -28.71
N LYS A 39 7.57 -4.99 -28.75
CA LYS A 39 6.93 -4.56 -30.01
C LYS A 39 7.57 -3.31 -30.62
N THR A 40 8.03 -2.38 -29.79
CA THR A 40 8.55 -1.08 -30.24
C THR A 40 10.05 -0.96 -30.06
N GLY A 41 10.68 -1.80 -29.25
CA GLY A 41 12.10 -1.73 -28.91
C GLY A 41 12.45 -0.56 -28.01
N LYS A 42 11.47 0.24 -27.61
CA LYS A 42 11.68 1.39 -26.72
C LYS A 42 11.66 0.96 -25.25
N ILE A 43 12.44 1.66 -24.43
CA ILE A 43 12.44 1.44 -22.97
C ILE A 43 11.08 1.84 -22.41
N ILE A 44 10.49 0.94 -21.61
CA ILE A 44 9.26 1.24 -20.89
C ILE A 44 9.58 2.26 -19.80
N PRO A 45 8.92 3.43 -19.77
CA PRO A 45 9.22 4.45 -18.77
C PRO A 45 9.04 3.93 -17.35
N LYS A 46 9.87 4.43 -16.43
CA LYS A 46 9.77 4.12 -15.02
C LYS A 46 8.39 4.54 -14.48
N TRP A 47 7.70 3.59 -13.86
CA TRP A 47 6.41 3.85 -13.24
C TRP A 47 6.26 2.93 -12.04
N ILE A 48 6.60 3.44 -10.87
CA ILE A 48 6.57 2.67 -9.63
C ILE A 48 5.87 3.47 -8.55
N ILE A 49 5.33 2.73 -7.56
CA ILE A 49 4.94 3.33 -6.29
C ILE A 49 6.25 3.51 -5.52
N ASP A 50 6.61 4.75 -5.21
CA ASP A 50 7.88 5.05 -4.55
C ASP A 50 7.71 5.38 -3.07
N LYS A 51 6.50 5.72 -2.63
CA LYS A 51 6.24 6.06 -1.24
C LYS A 51 4.87 5.59 -0.80
N VAL A 52 4.78 5.05 0.41
CA VAL A 52 3.51 4.65 1.04
C VAL A 52 3.48 5.24 2.45
N ASP A 53 2.47 6.04 2.73
CA ASP A 53 2.20 6.55 4.08
C ASP A 53 1.02 5.78 4.65
N ILE A 54 1.15 5.31 5.87
CA ILE A 54 0.10 4.57 6.56
C ILE A 54 -0.28 5.33 7.82
N TYR A 55 -1.57 5.62 7.94
CA TYR A 55 -2.14 6.33 9.07
C TYR A 55 -3.08 5.42 9.85
N TYR A 56 -3.01 5.47 11.17
CA TYR A 56 -3.95 4.78 12.02
C TYR A 56 -4.54 5.79 13.01
N ASP A 57 -5.86 5.86 13.07
CA ASP A 57 -6.58 6.85 13.87
C ASP A 57 -6.09 8.28 13.53
N LYS A 58 -5.91 8.53 12.23
CA LYS A 58 -5.48 9.80 11.64
C LYS A 58 -4.06 10.25 12.01
N LYS A 59 -3.28 9.36 12.61
CA LYS A 59 -1.87 9.62 12.90
C LYS A 59 -0.99 8.74 12.03
N ILE A 60 0.07 9.34 11.45
CA ILE A 60 1.00 8.57 10.66
C ILE A 60 1.75 7.57 11.54
N ILE A 61 1.73 6.29 11.19
CA ILE A 61 2.39 5.23 11.94
C ILE A 61 3.63 4.72 11.25
N THR A 62 3.70 4.85 9.93
CA THR A 62 4.89 4.46 9.18
C THR A 62 4.87 5.07 7.79
N THR A 63 6.07 5.25 7.24
CA THR A 63 6.29 5.63 5.84
C THR A 63 7.23 4.60 5.24
N CYS A 64 6.83 4.01 4.11
CA CYS A 64 7.66 3.07 3.38
C CYS A 64 8.10 3.70 2.06
N ASN A 65 9.39 3.57 1.74
CA ASN A 65 9.92 3.99 0.45
C ASN A 65 10.20 2.74 -0.38
N TYR A 66 9.52 2.61 -1.51
CA TYR A 66 9.73 1.50 -2.41
C TYR A 66 10.81 1.85 -3.43
N GLY A 67 11.59 0.85 -3.80
CA GLY A 67 12.57 0.97 -4.86
C GLY A 67 12.16 0.19 -6.09
N VAL A 68 13.02 0.24 -7.12
CA VAL A 68 12.79 -0.48 -8.38
C VAL A 68 12.86 -2.00 -8.21
N ALA A 69 13.33 -2.49 -7.07
CA ALA A 69 13.41 -3.92 -6.80
C ALA A 69 12.05 -4.55 -6.44
N ILE A 70 11.02 -3.73 -6.17
CA ILE A 70 9.69 -4.22 -5.86
C ILE A 70 9.03 -4.69 -7.15
N SER A 71 8.50 -5.91 -7.12
CA SER A 71 7.80 -6.49 -8.28
C SER A 71 6.44 -5.85 -8.51
N ALA A 72 5.82 -6.17 -9.67
CA ALA A 72 4.45 -5.73 -9.97
C ALA A 72 3.49 -6.17 -8.88
N ASP A 73 2.41 -5.41 -8.72
CA ASP A 73 1.36 -5.65 -7.71
C ASP A 73 1.97 -5.78 -6.31
N PRO A 74 2.58 -4.71 -5.77
CA PRO A 74 3.32 -4.79 -4.52
C PRO A 74 2.45 -5.22 -3.35
N PHE A 75 3.01 -6.09 -2.54
CA PHE A 75 2.36 -6.70 -1.38
C PHE A 75 3.06 -6.23 -0.10
N LEU A 76 2.26 -5.79 0.87
CA LEU A 76 2.75 -5.40 2.19
C LEU A 76 2.12 -6.28 3.27
N ALA A 77 2.92 -6.69 4.23
CA ALA A 77 2.46 -7.38 5.42
C ALA A 77 3.13 -6.75 6.63
N PHE A 78 2.33 -6.33 7.61
CA PHE A 78 2.87 -5.70 8.81
C PHE A 78 1.89 -5.86 9.97
N TYR A 79 2.38 -5.55 11.18
CA TYR A 79 1.55 -5.60 12.39
C TYR A 79 1.31 -4.20 12.93
N VAL A 80 0.10 -4.00 13.45
CA VAL A 80 -0.30 -2.74 14.08
C VAL A 80 -0.88 -3.06 15.44
N LYS A 81 -0.53 -2.27 16.45
CA LYS A 81 -1.12 -2.39 17.79
C LYS A 81 -2.48 -1.70 17.81
N ALA A 82 -3.52 -2.43 18.18
CA ALA A 82 -4.87 -1.89 18.26
C ALA A 82 -4.97 -0.81 19.34
N GLY A 83 -5.70 0.25 19.02
CA GLY A 83 -6.01 1.28 19.99
C GLY A 83 -7.14 0.89 20.93
N ASN A 84 -7.77 1.89 21.55
CA ASN A 84 -8.83 1.70 22.53
C ASN A 84 -10.22 1.71 21.92
N LYS A 85 -10.35 2.14 20.67
CA LYS A 85 -11.63 2.29 19.99
C LYS A 85 -11.49 1.94 18.51
N THR A 86 -12.64 1.67 17.88
CA THR A 86 -12.69 1.50 16.41
C THR A 86 -12.20 2.78 15.74
N ALA A 87 -11.26 2.63 14.83
CA ALA A 87 -10.62 3.76 14.16
C ALA A 87 -10.24 3.41 12.73
N PRO A 88 -10.05 4.42 11.84
CA PRO A 88 -9.67 4.17 10.46
C PRO A 88 -8.19 3.83 10.33
N LEU A 89 -7.88 2.96 9.38
CA LEU A 89 -6.53 2.70 8.90
C LEU A 89 -6.48 3.17 7.45
N ASP A 90 -5.63 4.16 7.17
CA ASP A 90 -5.57 4.80 5.88
C ASP A 90 -4.24 4.51 5.19
N PHE A 91 -4.32 4.18 3.90
CA PHE A 91 -3.16 4.01 3.03
C PHE A 91 -3.14 5.14 2.02
N VAL A 92 -2.01 5.80 1.89
CA VAL A 92 -1.78 6.81 0.86
C VAL A 92 -0.52 6.42 0.11
N MET A 93 -0.64 6.14 -1.17
CA MET A 93 0.48 5.69 -1.99
C MET A 93 0.74 6.70 -3.10
N TYR A 94 2.01 6.98 -3.36
CA TYR A 94 2.45 7.93 -4.36
C TYR A 94 3.28 7.20 -5.42
N ASP A 95 3.03 7.49 -6.68
CA ASP A 95 3.82 6.92 -7.76
C ASP A 95 4.66 7.97 -8.48
N THR A 96 5.56 7.51 -9.35
CA THR A 96 6.50 8.38 -10.05
C THR A 96 5.86 9.22 -11.15
N LYS A 97 4.60 8.95 -11.50
CA LYS A 97 3.84 9.78 -12.46
C LYS A 97 3.00 10.85 -11.78
N GLY A 98 3.14 11.01 -10.46
CA GLY A 98 2.38 12.00 -9.70
C GLY A 98 0.98 11.54 -9.30
N ASN A 99 0.64 10.27 -9.48
CA ASN A 99 -0.64 9.74 -9.04
C ASN A 99 -0.62 9.45 -7.54
N VAL A 100 -1.76 9.64 -6.91
CA VAL A 100 -1.94 9.35 -5.48
C VAL A 100 -3.10 8.37 -5.36
N TYR A 101 -2.85 7.25 -4.69
CA TYR A 101 -3.85 6.22 -4.47
C TYR A 101 -4.15 6.15 -2.99
N LYS A 102 -5.45 6.11 -2.64
CA LYS A 102 -5.89 6.12 -1.23
C LYS A 102 -6.83 4.97 -0.96
N LYS A 103 -6.72 4.40 0.23
CA LYS A 103 -7.63 3.39 0.73
C LYS A 103 -7.82 3.59 2.22
N SER A 104 -9.06 3.58 2.67
CA SER A 104 -9.39 3.67 4.09
C SER A 104 -10.24 2.48 4.48
N ILE A 105 -9.91 1.85 5.60
CA ILE A 105 -10.69 0.78 6.18
C ILE A 105 -10.88 1.04 7.66
N SER A 106 -11.96 0.50 8.22
CA SER A 106 -12.25 0.65 9.63
C SER A 106 -11.71 -0.56 10.40
N ILE A 107 -10.94 -0.30 11.45
CA ILE A 107 -10.41 -1.34 12.35
C ILE A 107 -11.35 -1.41 13.55
N ARG A 108 -12.11 -2.51 13.65
CA ARG A 108 -13.06 -2.71 14.73
C ARG A 108 -12.34 -3.23 15.96
N VAL A 109 -12.47 -2.49 17.06
CA VAL A 109 -11.88 -2.86 18.35
C VAL A 109 -13.00 -3.35 19.26
N ALA A 110 -12.82 -4.55 19.80
CA ALA A 110 -13.79 -5.16 20.71
C ALA A 110 -13.46 -4.85 22.17
#